data_22d9f518544e9e736fdf209a8ff0e3eb
#
_entry.id   22d9f518544e9e736fdf209a8ff0e3eb
#
_cell.length_a   1.000
_cell.length_b   1.000
_cell.length_c   1.000
_cell.angle_alpha   90.00
_cell.angle_beta   90.00
_cell.angle_gamma   90.00
#
_symmetry.space_group_name_H-M   'P 1'
#
loop_
_entity.id
_entity.type
_entity.pdbx_description
1 polymer ?
#
loop_
_entity_poly.entity_id
_entity_poly.type
_entity_poly.pdbx_seq_one_letter_code
_entity_poly.pdbx_strand_id
1 'polypeptide(L)'
;ICFSSDQVYSGSPEAGPYTEDRTAPGNLYAAQKLEMEQRVLDVLPESVMLRAEWMYDLSAPKPNYLLNVLRAETALSFSPRQYRGVTYVKEVAQNMERVMALPGGAYNFGSETKQSMYEITQQLVRLLGRQTPVTPGPDRHNLWMDCGKAARQGVVFRDVLEGLTQCLADYDLLPQRREN
;
A
#
# COMPACT_ATOMS: atom_id res chain seq x y z
N ILE A 1 -9.12 8.69 -15.40
CA ILE A 1 -8.57 8.02 -14.21
C ILE A 1 -7.96 9.08 -13.31
N CYS A 2 -8.31 9.07 -12.02
CA CYS A 2 -7.79 9.98 -11.01
C CYS A 2 -7.21 9.19 -9.84
N PHE A 3 -6.06 9.62 -9.31
CA PHE A 3 -5.49 9.07 -8.08
C PHE A 3 -6.06 9.77 -6.85
N SER A 4 -6.81 9.03 -6.06
CA SER A 4 -7.22 9.37 -4.72
C SER A 4 -6.25 8.78 -3.69
N SER A 5 -6.68 8.51 -2.46
CA SER A 5 -5.79 8.07 -1.39
C SER A 5 -6.51 7.15 -0.39
N ASP A 6 -5.76 6.21 0.17
CA ASP A 6 -6.13 5.42 1.34
C ASP A 6 -6.48 6.29 2.58
N GLN A 7 -6.00 7.54 2.60
CA GLN A 7 -6.28 8.48 3.70
C GLN A 7 -7.77 8.79 3.88
N VAL A 8 -8.61 8.49 2.90
CA VAL A 8 -10.08 8.64 3.04
C VAL A 8 -10.66 7.75 4.16
N TYR A 9 -9.87 6.80 4.67
CA TYR A 9 -10.23 5.94 5.82
C TYR A 9 -9.60 6.38 7.14
N SER A 10 -8.79 7.45 7.16
CA SER A 10 -7.91 7.81 8.29
C SER A 10 -8.65 8.21 9.58
N GLY A 11 -9.94 8.50 9.54
CA GLY A 11 -10.77 8.81 10.69
C GLY A 11 -11.67 7.65 11.13
N SER A 12 -11.57 6.47 10.52
CA SER A 12 -12.40 5.33 10.89
C SER A 12 -12.12 4.85 12.32
N PRO A 13 -13.14 4.61 13.14
CA PRO A 13 -12.98 3.99 14.44
C PRO A 13 -12.74 2.47 14.35
N GLU A 14 -13.02 1.86 13.22
CA GLU A 14 -12.87 0.43 12.96
C GLU A 14 -11.44 0.09 12.52
N ALA A 15 -11.06 -1.18 12.68
CA ALA A 15 -9.70 -1.63 12.32
C ALA A 15 -9.51 -1.88 10.81
N GLY A 16 -10.59 -2.05 10.04
CA GLY A 16 -10.57 -2.52 8.65
C GLY A 16 -10.61 -4.06 8.54
N PRO A 17 -10.45 -4.66 7.36
CA PRO A 17 -10.20 -3.95 6.09
C PRO A 17 -11.41 -3.12 5.62
N TYR A 18 -11.14 -1.99 4.96
CA TYR A 18 -12.17 -1.04 4.52
C TYR A 18 -12.57 -1.30 3.07
N THR A 19 -13.86 -1.50 2.85
CA THR A 19 -14.47 -1.46 1.52
C THR A 19 -14.71 -0.01 1.07
N GLU A 20 -14.97 0.21 -0.22
CA GLU A 20 -15.05 1.55 -0.81
C GLU A 20 -16.17 2.44 -0.23
N ASP A 21 -17.19 1.86 0.39
CA ASP A 21 -18.32 2.55 1.04
C ASP A 21 -18.02 2.99 2.49
N ARG A 22 -16.87 2.58 3.08
CA ARG A 22 -16.52 2.82 4.50
C ARG A 22 -15.64 4.05 4.71
N THR A 23 -15.78 5.09 3.89
CA THR A 23 -14.96 6.29 4.01
C THR A 23 -15.24 7.06 5.29
N ALA A 24 -14.17 7.49 5.96
CA ALA A 24 -14.17 8.32 7.15
C ALA A 24 -12.91 9.20 7.15
N PRO A 25 -12.92 10.38 6.50
CA PRO A 25 -11.72 11.22 6.41
C PRO A 25 -11.40 11.85 7.78
N GLY A 26 -10.18 11.58 8.28
CA GLY A 26 -9.69 12.05 9.58
C GLY A 26 -8.89 13.34 9.53
N ASN A 27 -8.64 13.90 8.34
CA ASN A 27 -7.87 15.12 8.15
C ASN A 27 -8.29 15.87 6.89
N LEU A 28 -7.82 17.10 6.74
CA LEU A 28 -8.18 17.97 5.61
C LEU A 28 -7.80 17.35 4.25
N TYR A 29 -6.62 16.74 4.14
CA TYR A 29 -6.18 16.12 2.90
C TYR A 29 -7.15 14.98 2.49
N ALA A 30 -7.52 14.13 3.42
CA ALA A 30 -8.47 13.04 3.19
C ALA A 30 -9.85 13.57 2.75
N ALA A 31 -10.34 14.62 3.40
CA ALA A 31 -11.60 15.28 3.04
C ALA A 31 -11.55 15.86 1.62
N GLN A 32 -10.46 16.54 1.28
CA GLN A 32 -10.26 17.09 -0.07
C GLN A 32 -10.18 16.00 -1.15
N LYS A 33 -9.53 14.85 -0.85
CA LYS A 33 -9.50 13.72 -1.78
C LYS A 33 -10.90 13.14 -2.00
N LEU A 34 -11.67 12.97 -0.94
CA LEU A 34 -13.04 12.45 -1.06
C LEU A 34 -13.96 13.43 -1.79
N GLU A 35 -13.84 14.73 -1.53
CA GLU A 35 -14.56 15.77 -2.26
C GLU A 35 -14.18 15.79 -3.76
N MET A 36 -12.90 15.62 -4.08
CA MET A 36 -12.45 15.50 -5.47
C MET A 36 -13.10 14.28 -6.15
N GLU A 37 -13.13 13.10 -5.49
CA GLU A 37 -13.81 11.91 -6.03
C GLU A 37 -15.27 12.23 -6.39
N GLN A 38 -16.01 12.81 -5.45
CA GLN A 38 -17.43 13.14 -5.64
C GLN A 38 -17.64 14.11 -6.80
N ARG A 39 -16.90 15.23 -6.80
CA ARG A 39 -17.04 16.26 -7.85
C ARG A 39 -16.72 15.74 -9.25
N VAL A 40 -15.71 14.88 -9.38
CA VAL A 40 -15.33 14.29 -10.67
C VAL A 40 -16.42 13.31 -11.13
N LEU A 41 -16.91 12.44 -10.24
CA LEU A 41 -17.94 11.47 -10.57
C LEU A 41 -19.30 12.12 -10.88
N ASP A 42 -19.61 13.27 -10.26
CA ASP A 42 -20.83 14.04 -10.57
C ASP A 42 -20.82 14.58 -12.01
N VAL A 43 -19.65 14.94 -12.54
CA VAL A 43 -19.48 15.49 -13.89
C VAL A 43 -19.20 14.41 -14.93
N LEU A 44 -18.41 13.39 -14.57
CA LEU A 44 -17.95 12.31 -15.43
C LEU A 44 -18.12 10.96 -14.70
N PRO A 45 -19.33 10.40 -14.66
CA PRO A 45 -19.65 9.17 -13.90
C PRO A 45 -18.83 7.94 -14.32
N GLU A 46 -18.32 7.91 -15.53
CA GLU A 46 -17.43 6.86 -16.04
C GLU A 46 -15.99 7.00 -15.56
N SER A 47 -15.65 8.02 -14.80
CA SER A 47 -14.31 8.21 -14.25
C SER A 47 -13.96 7.16 -13.20
N VAL A 48 -12.70 6.73 -13.20
CA VAL A 48 -12.17 5.76 -12.24
C VAL A 48 -11.33 6.49 -11.20
N MET A 49 -11.71 6.36 -9.93
CA MET A 49 -11.00 6.93 -8.78
C MET A 49 -10.21 5.82 -8.10
N LEU A 50 -8.88 5.90 -8.15
CA LEU A 50 -7.99 4.92 -7.53
C LEU A 50 -7.58 5.42 -6.14
N ARG A 51 -8.08 4.81 -5.08
CA ARG A 51 -7.63 5.04 -3.70
C ARG A 51 -6.33 4.31 -3.48
N ALA A 52 -5.25 4.98 -3.86
CA ALA A 52 -3.92 4.41 -3.78
C ALA A 52 -3.32 4.55 -2.38
N GLU A 53 -2.53 3.57 -2.01
CA GLU A 53 -1.73 3.55 -0.79
C GLU A 53 -0.28 3.99 -1.05
N TRP A 54 0.60 3.81 -0.07
CA TRP A 54 2.03 4.06 -0.27
C TRP A 54 2.60 3.17 -1.36
N MET A 55 3.25 3.81 -2.32
CA MET A 55 3.97 3.13 -3.39
C MET A 55 5.47 3.20 -3.18
N TYR A 56 6.19 2.16 -3.59
CA TYR A 56 7.63 2.11 -3.50
C TYR A 56 8.27 1.58 -4.78
N ASP A 57 9.48 2.06 -5.02
CA ASP A 57 10.43 1.56 -6.00
C ASP A 57 11.84 1.94 -5.56
N LEU A 58 12.87 1.22 -6.03
CA LEU A 58 14.25 1.50 -5.67
C LEU A 58 14.94 2.46 -6.65
N SER A 59 14.41 2.63 -7.86
CA SER A 59 14.87 3.64 -8.82
C SER A 59 14.46 5.06 -8.44
N ALA A 60 13.44 5.22 -7.60
CA ALA A 60 12.93 6.52 -7.20
C ALA A 60 13.83 7.18 -6.14
N PRO A 61 14.23 8.44 -6.33
CA PRO A 61 15.09 9.14 -5.37
C PRO A 61 14.37 9.52 -4.08
N LYS A 62 13.02 9.52 -4.07
CA LYS A 62 12.20 9.89 -2.92
C LYS A 62 12.21 8.81 -1.85
N PRO A 63 12.31 9.19 -0.57
CA PRO A 63 12.16 8.26 0.54
C PRO A 63 10.83 7.48 0.42
N ASN A 64 10.92 6.16 0.59
CA ASN A 64 9.77 5.27 0.65
C ASN A 64 10.01 4.20 1.71
N TYR A 65 8.97 3.39 1.99
CA TYR A 65 9.04 2.37 3.04
C TYR A 65 10.24 1.42 2.85
N LEU A 66 10.41 0.85 1.65
CA LEU A 66 11.49 -0.11 1.36
C LEU A 66 12.87 0.53 1.50
N LEU A 67 13.07 1.73 0.94
CA LEU A 67 14.34 2.47 1.08
C LEU A 67 14.65 2.80 2.53
N ASN A 68 13.64 3.15 3.34
CA ASN A 68 13.84 3.42 4.77
C ASN A 68 14.32 2.16 5.51
N VAL A 69 13.76 0.98 5.21
CA VAL A 69 14.22 -0.28 5.80
C VAL A 69 15.63 -0.63 5.32
N LEU A 70 15.91 -0.48 4.02
CA LEU A 70 17.23 -0.77 3.45
C LEU A 70 18.34 0.13 3.98
N ARG A 71 18.04 1.38 4.31
CA ARG A 71 19.01 2.37 4.80
C ARG A 71 19.10 2.45 6.32
N ALA A 72 18.30 1.67 7.04
CA ALA A 72 18.26 1.74 8.49
C ALA A 72 19.59 1.27 9.11
N GLU A 73 20.25 2.16 9.83
CA GLU A 73 21.46 1.91 10.64
C GLU A 73 21.12 1.71 12.12
N THR A 74 19.91 2.11 12.53
CA THR A 74 19.42 2.00 13.90
C THR A 74 18.15 1.15 13.94
N ALA A 75 17.63 0.90 15.15
CA ALA A 75 16.38 0.16 15.32
C ALA A 75 15.22 0.80 14.58
N LEU A 76 14.44 -0.02 13.89
CA LEU A 76 13.19 0.36 13.27
C LEU A 76 12.03 0.20 14.27
N SER A 77 11.06 1.12 14.23
CA SER A 77 9.90 1.10 15.12
C SER A 77 8.59 1.15 14.33
N PHE A 78 7.79 0.07 14.44
CA PHE A 78 6.49 -0.04 13.78
C PHE A 78 5.45 -0.61 14.72
N SER A 79 4.19 -0.16 14.60
CA SER A 79 3.12 -0.66 15.46
C SER A 79 2.71 -2.09 15.07
N PRO A 80 2.56 -3.01 16.07
CA PRO A 80 2.02 -4.35 15.84
C PRO A 80 0.50 -4.35 15.59
N ARG A 81 -0.15 -3.18 15.70
CA ARG A 81 -1.58 -3.01 15.44
C ARG A 81 -1.88 -2.10 14.25
N GLN A 82 -0.87 -1.69 13.49
CA GLN A 82 -1.05 -0.92 12.27
C GLN A 82 -1.05 -1.86 11.06
N TYR A 83 -2.19 -1.91 10.37
CA TYR A 83 -2.38 -2.63 9.12
C TYR A 83 -2.53 -1.63 7.98
N ARG A 84 -1.77 -1.81 6.95
CA ARG A 84 -1.87 -1.06 5.69
C ARG A 84 -1.08 -1.74 4.60
N GLY A 85 -1.45 -1.52 3.35
CA GLY A 85 -0.66 -1.94 2.22
C GLY A 85 0.48 -0.97 1.90
N VAL A 86 1.46 -1.49 1.18
CA VAL A 86 2.49 -0.77 0.45
C VAL A 86 2.72 -1.47 -0.88
N THR A 87 2.67 -0.75 -1.99
CA THR A 87 2.55 -1.34 -3.33
C THR A 87 3.79 -1.08 -4.19
N TYR A 88 4.27 -2.11 -4.88
CA TYR A 88 5.36 -2.00 -5.84
C TYR A 88 4.90 -1.27 -7.10
N VAL A 89 5.57 -0.17 -7.46
CA VAL A 89 5.20 0.69 -8.61
C VAL A 89 5.15 -0.07 -9.93
N LYS A 90 6.02 -1.05 -10.13
CA LYS A 90 6.00 -1.92 -11.32
C LYS A 90 4.66 -2.65 -11.48
N GLU A 91 4.06 -3.12 -10.38
CA GLU A 91 2.75 -3.77 -10.43
C GLU A 91 1.62 -2.78 -10.71
N VAL A 92 1.74 -1.54 -10.23
CA VAL A 92 0.84 -0.45 -10.62
C VAL A 92 0.84 -0.29 -12.15
N ALA A 93 2.02 -0.16 -12.75
CA ALA A 93 2.16 -0.02 -14.19
C ALA A 93 1.58 -1.22 -14.97
N GLN A 94 1.81 -2.43 -14.48
CA GLN A 94 1.28 -3.67 -15.09
C GLN A 94 -0.24 -3.78 -15.04
N ASN A 95 -0.89 -3.16 -14.05
CA ASN A 95 -2.35 -3.17 -13.92
C ASN A 95 -3.04 -2.04 -14.71
N MET A 96 -2.31 -1.04 -15.23
CA MET A 96 -2.92 0.16 -15.83
C MET A 96 -3.83 -0.13 -17.02
N GLU A 97 -3.52 -1.12 -17.85
CA GLU A 97 -4.40 -1.52 -18.97
C GLU A 97 -5.77 -1.99 -18.45
N ARG A 98 -5.79 -2.80 -17.38
CA ARG A 98 -7.03 -3.27 -16.75
C ARG A 98 -7.78 -2.14 -16.06
N VAL A 99 -7.04 -1.22 -15.42
CA VAL A 99 -7.61 -0.02 -14.80
C VAL A 99 -8.33 0.86 -15.83
N MET A 100 -7.81 0.98 -17.05
CA MET A 100 -8.47 1.74 -18.13
C MET A 100 -9.78 1.11 -18.59
N ALA A 101 -9.98 -0.17 -18.33
CA ALA A 101 -11.21 -0.90 -18.66
C ALA A 101 -12.23 -1.00 -17.50
N LEU A 102 -11.90 -0.45 -16.33
CA LEU A 102 -12.80 -0.49 -15.16
C LEU A 102 -14.06 0.36 -15.42
N PRO A 103 -15.23 -0.10 -14.97
CA PRO A 103 -16.40 0.76 -14.84
C PRO A 103 -16.11 1.98 -13.95
N GLY A 104 -16.80 3.09 -14.20
CA GLY A 104 -16.68 4.29 -13.37
C GLY A 104 -16.97 4.04 -11.90
N GLY A 105 -16.30 4.81 -11.03
CA GLY A 105 -16.44 4.73 -9.58
C GLY A 105 -15.12 4.68 -8.82
N ALA A 106 -15.21 4.57 -7.50
CA ALA A 106 -14.04 4.45 -6.63
C ALA A 106 -13.60 2.98 -6.46
N TYR A 107 -12.29 2.78 -6.40
CA TYR A 107 -11.64 1.48 -6.21
C TYR A 107 -10.49 1.60 -5.24
N ASN A 108 -10.45 0.73 -4.26
CA ASN A 108 -9.24 0.47 -3.47
C ASN A 108 -8.17 -0.14 -4.38
N PHE A 109 -6.96 0.40 -4.32
CA PHE A 109 -5.94 0.12 -5.33
C PHE A 109 -4.56 -0.04 -4.69
N GLY A 110 -4.15 -1.27 -4.52
CA GLY A 110 -2.85 -1.62 -3.93
C GLY A 110 -2.78 -3.05 -3.42
N SER A 111 -1.67 -3.34 -2.75
CA SER A 111 -1.33 -4.64 -2.17
C SER A 111 -2.04 -4.84 -0.83
N GLU A 112 -2.66 -5.99 -0.66
CA GLU A 112 -3.28 -6.36 0.63
C GLU A 112 -2.29 -7.06 1.55
N THR A 113 -2.60 -7.06 2.84
CA THR A 113 -1.88 -7.85 3.85
C THR A 113 -2.79 -8.24 5.00
N LYS A 114 -2.48 -9.37 5.62
CA LYS A 114 -3.06 -9.79 6.90
C LYS A 114 -2.09 -9.58 8.08
N GLN A 115 -0.95 -8.98 7.81
CA GLN A 115 0.12 -8.75 8.76
C GLN A 115 0.25 -7.28 9.11
N SER A 116 0.61 -7.00 10.35
CA SER A 116 0.92 -5.63 10.77
C SER A 116 2.22 -5.13 10.14
N MET A 117 2.39 -3.81 10.09
CA MET A 117 3.64 -3.19 9.63
C MET A 117 4.86 -3.67 10.44
N TYR A 118 4.67 -3.99 11.72
CA TYR A 118 5.71 -4.57 12.56
C TYR A 118 6.13 -5.96 12.06
N GLU A 119 5.18 -6.86 11.82
CA GLU A 119 5.44 -8.22 11.34
C GLU A 119 6.06 -8.24 9.94
N ILE A 120 5.54 -7.41 9.02
CA ILE A 120 6.09 -7.25 7.68
C ILE A 120 7.54 -6.77 7.76
N THR A 121 7.83 -5.75 8.60
CA THR A 121 9.18 -5.21 8.72
C THR A 121 10.14 -6.23 9.31
N GLN A 122 9.71 -7.02 10.30
CA GLN A 122 10.53 -8.10 10.85
C GLN A 122 10.88 -9.16 9.78
N GLN A 123 9.89 -9.56 8.96
CA GLN A 123 10.12 -10.53 7.91
C GLN A 123 11.01 -9.98 6.81
N LEU A 124 10.83 -8.71 6.43
CA LEU A 124 11.67 -8.03 5.44
C LEU A 124 13.13 -7.95 5.91
N VAL A 125 13.39 -7.58 7.17
CA VAL A 125 14.73 -7.53 7.74
C VAL A 125 15.38 -8.91 7.74
N ARG A 126 14.64 -9.97 8.09
CA ARG A 126 15.13 -11.38 8.02
C ARG A 126 15.43 -11.79 6.58
N LEU A 127 14.55 -11.45 5.63
CA LEU A 127 14.73 -11.74 4.21
C LEU A 127 16.02 -11.12 3.65
N LEU A 128 16.35 -9.92 4.14
CA LEU A 128 17.59 -9.20 3.79
C LEU A 128 18.84 -9.74 4.49
N GLY A 129 18.73 -10.75 5.36
CA GLY A 129 19.84 -11.27 6.15
C GLY A 129 20.43 -10.26 7.15
N ARG A 130 19.65 -9.24 7.56
CA ARG A 130 20.09 -8.16 8.42
C ARG A 130 19.79 -8.45 9.90
N GLN A 131 20.58 -7.83 10.78
CA GLN A 131 20.40 -7.87 12.24
C GLN A 131 19.77 -6.60 12.80
N THR A 132 19.22 -5.72 11.93
CA THR A 132 18.57 -4.48 12.35
C THR A 132 17.40 -4.79 13.29
N PRO A 133 17.40 -4.28 14.55
CA PRO A 133 16.28 -4.55 15.45
C PRO A 133 14.98 -3.90 14.95
N VAL A 134 13.89 -4.62 15.06
CA VAL A 134 12.53 -4.08 14.81
C VAL A 134 11.79 -4.12 16.14
N THR A 135 11.40 -2.96 16.66
CA THR A 135 10.73 -2.80 17.95
C THR A 135 9.27 -2.41 17.78
N PRO A 136 8.38 -2.81 18.70
CA PRO A 136 7.03 -2.31 18.72
C PRO A 136 6.99 -0.78 18.85
N GLY A 137 6.32 -0.13 17.93
CA GLY A 137 6.12 1.33 17.93
C GLY A 137 4.74 1.74 18.42
N PRO A 138 4.50 3.06 18.53
CA PRO A 138 3.20 3.59 18.91
C PRO A 138 2.12 3.23 17.90
N ASP A 139 0.90 3.10 18.39
CA ASP A 139 -0.24 2.85 17.52
C ASP A 139 -0.51 4.02 16.59
N ARG A 140 -0.88 3.67 15.39
CA ARG A 140 -1.33 4.60 14.36
C ARG A 140 -2.64 4.08 13.78
N HIS A 141 -3.45 4.96 13.21
CA HIS A 141 -4.66 4.56 12.52
C HIS A 141 -4.36 3.58 11.38
N ASN A 142 -5.25 2.65 11.18
CA ASN A 142 -5.17 1.71 10.07
C ASN A 142 -5.58 2.37 8.76
N LEU A 143 -4.96 1.90 7.68
CA LEU A 143 -5.33 2.22 6.30
C LEU A 143 -5.44 0.91 5.52
N TRP A 144 -6.04 -0.08 6.15
CA TRP A 144 -6.16 -1.44 5.62
C TRP A 144 -7.34 -1.53 4.67
N MET A 145 -7.05 -1.54 3.39
CA MET A 145 -8.06 -1.61 2.33
C MET A 145 -8.41 -3.05 1.97
N ASP A 146 -9.70 -3.27 1.66
CA ASP A 146 -10.18 -4.45 0.93
C ASP A 146 -10.17 -4.10 -0.57
N CYS A 147 -9.28 -4.71 -1.34
CA CYS A 147 -9.14 -4.49 -2.78
C CYS A 147 -9.99 -5.46 -3.63
N GLY A 148 -10.87 -6.23 -3.01
CA GLY A 148 -11.69 -7.26 -3.67
C GLY A 148 -12.56 -6.73 -4.82
N LYS A 149 -13.03 -5.47 -4.76
CA LYS A 149 -13.79 -4.86 -5.87
C LYS A 149 -12.94 -4.76 -7.14
N ALA A 150 -11.70 -4.27 -7.04
CA ALA A 150 -10.78 -4.17 -8.16
C ALA A 150 -10.31 -5.56 -8.63
N ALA A 151 -10.06 -6.47 -7.70
CA ALA A 151 -9.62 -7.84 -7.99
C ALA A 151 -10.65 -8.62 -8.82
N ARG A 152 -11.97 -8.45 -8.56
CA ARG A 152 -13.04 -9.07 -9.37
C ARG A 152 -13.06 -8.57 -10.82
N GLN A 153 -12.41 -7.45 -11.10
CA GLN A 153 -12.25 -6.88 -12.45
C GLN A 153 -10.85 -7.19 -13.04
N GLY A 154 -10.09 -8.09 -12.41
CA GLY A 154 -8.77 -8.51 -12.88
C GLY A 154 -7.61 -7.57 -12.50
N VAL A 155 -7.86 -6.53 -11.71
CA VAL A 155 -6.80 -5.66 -11.15
C VAL A 155 -6.30 -6.31 -9.87
N VAL A 156 -5.16 -6.99 -9.95
CA VAL A 156 -4.62 -7.82 -8.86
C VAL A 156 -3.19 -7.43 -8.56
N PHE A 157 -2.88 -7.35 -7.27
CA PHE A 157 -1.53 -7.13 -6.74
C PHE A 157 -1.09 -8.35 -5.93
N ARG A 158 0.22 -8.56 -5.82
CA ARG A 158 0.78 -9.46 -4.81
C ARG A 158 0.46 -8.94 -3.43
N ASP A 159 0.53 -9.83 -2.43
CA ASP A 159 0.52 -9.34 -1.07
C ASP A 159 1.77 -8.48 -0.78
N VAL A 160 1.73 -7.70 0.30
CA VAL A 160 2.80 -6.75 0.62
C VAL A 160 4.17 -7.40 0.68
N LEU A 161 4.30 -8.56 1.36
CA LEU A 161 5.61 -9.20 1.52
C LEU A 161 6.11 -9.82 0.21
N GLU A 162 5.21 -10.40 -0.58
CA GLU A 162 5.52 -10.92 -1.91
C GLU A 162 5.96 -9.80 -2.86
N GLY A 163 5.26 -8.66 -2.86
CA GLY A 163 5.63 -7.49 -3.66
C GLY A 163 7.00 -6.92 -3.28
N LEU A 164 7.29 -6.81 -1.97
CA LEU A 164 8.60 -6.41 -1.46
C LEU A 164 9.70 -7.38 -1.90
N THR A 165 9.44 -8.68 -1.79
CA THR A 165 10.36 -9.74 -2.22
C THR A 165 10.63 -9.65 -3.73
N GLN A 166 9.59 -9.45 -4.53
CA GLN A 166 9.72 -9.28 -5.98
C GLN A 166 10.54 -8.04 -6.34
N CYS A 167 10.29 -6.91 -5.68
CA CYS A 167 11.09 -5.70 -5.90
C CYS A 167 12.57 -5.94 -5.58
N LEU A 168 12.89 -6.58 -4.45
CA LEU A 168 14.25 -6.92 -4.11
C LEU A 168 14.90 -7.87 -5.13
N ALA A 169 14.16 -8.82 -5.65
CA ALA A 169 14.64 -9.72 -6.71
C ALA A 169 14.92 -8.97 -8.01
N ASP A 170 14.05 -8.07 -8.42
CA ASP A 170 14.20 -7.26 -9.64
C ASP A 170 15.45 -6.35 -9.61
N TYR A 171 15.95 -6.03 -8.41
CA TYR A 171 17.14 -5.22 -8.18
C TYR A 171 18.36 -6.02 -7.68
N ASP A 172 18.32 -7.35 -7.75
CA ASP A 172 19.41 -8.25 -7.32
C ASP A 172 19.85 -8.04 -5.85
N LEU A 173 18.92 -7.65 -4.96
CA LEU A 173 19.18 -7.35 -3.55
C LEU A 173 18.84 -8.48 -2.59
N LEU A 174 18.31 -9.60 -3.07
CA LEU A 174 18.10 -10.78 -2.25
C LEU A 174 19.44 -11.47 -1.95
N PRO A 175 19.69 -11.89 -0.69
CA PRO A 175 20.85 -12.67 -0.36
C PRO A 175 20.93 -13.92 -1.23
N GLN A 176 22.06 -14.16 -1.86
CA GLN A 176 22.28 -15.42 -2.59
C GLN A 176 22.17 -16.57 -1.59
N ARG A 177 21.30 -17.53 -1.85
CA ARG A 177 21.30 -18.79 -1.08
C ARG A 177 22.68 -19.40 -1.24
N ARG A 178 23.46 -19.45 -0.16
CA ARG A 178 24.66 -20.33 -0.16
C ARG A 178 24.12 -21.75 -0.24
N GLU A 179 24.32 -22.37 -1.39
CA GLU A 179 24.18 -23.82 -1.50
C GLU A 179 25.21 -24.46 -0.57
N ASN A 180 24.74 -25.10 0.48
CA ASN A 180 25.55 -25.95 1.35
C ASN A 180 25.52 -27.38 0.83
#